data_f91a0ebabc7f51d0d2ac3cb19cb2ab13
#
_entry.id   f91a0ebabc7f51d0d2ac3cb19cb2ab13
#
_cell.length_a   1.000
_cell.length_b   1.000
_cell.length_c   1.000
_cell.angle_alpha   90.00
_cell.angle_beta   90.00
_cell.angle_gamma   90.00
#
_symmetry.space_group_name_H-M   'P 1'
#
loop_
_entity.id
_entity.type
_entity.pdbx_description
1 polymer ?
#
loop_
_entity_poly.entity_id
_entity_poly.type
_entity_poly.pdbx_seq_one_letter_code
_entity_poly.pdbx_strand_id
1 'polypeptide(L)'
;MATQLARLAGAYVIGTGRAADRKKAVDFGAHEFVDLENDALEDAGVVDLVFDLIGGDVGKRSARLVRAGGTLVSIVGPSEARPDHGLAIDFVVESDRAQLSEIVERVREGRLRTNIGTVSSLDDAVAAFNPTERRSGKTVIRVRQ
;
A
#
# COMPACT_ATOMS: atom_id res chain seq x y z
N MET A 1 -3.87 2.67 -3.08
CA MET A 1 -4.85 3.34 -2.19
C MET A 1 -4.13 4.15 -1.11
N ALA A 2 -3.32 3.53 -0.25
CA ALA A 2 -2.60 4.25 0.82
C ALA A 2 -1.80 5.45 0.32
N THR A 3 -1.01 5.30 -0.75
CA THR A 3 -0.26 6.39 -1.40
C THR A 3 -1.13 7.61 -1.73
N GLN A 4 -2.31 7.37 -2.31
CA GLN A 4 -3.23 8.46 -2.65
C GLN A 4 -3.82 9.13 -1.42
N LEU A 5 -4.20 8.34 -0.40
CA LEU A 5 -4.75 8.89 0.85
C LEU A 5 -3.71 9.73 1.60
N ALA A 6 -2.47 9.24 1.69
CA ALA A 6 -1.37 9.99 2.30
C ALA A 6 -1.10 11.32 1.55
N ARG A 7 -1.12 11.27 0.21
CA ARG A 7 -0.98 12.47 -0.63
C ARG A 7 -2.11 13.46 -0.41
N LEU A 8 -3.36 12.99 -0.34
CA LEU A 8 -4.52 13.84 -0.06
C LEU A 8 -4.48 14.46 1.34
N ALA A 9 -3.83 13.78 2.28
CA ALA A 9 -3.57 14.32 3.62
C ALA A 9 -2.37 15.29 3.68
N GLY A 10 -1.73 15.60 2.54
CA GLY A 10 -0.61 16.54 2.46
C GLY A 10 0.76 15.94 2.78
N ALA A 11 0.88 14.62 2.92
CA ALA A 11 2.14 13.98 3.21
C ALA A 11 3.07 13.97 1.98
N TYR A 12 4.39 14.08 2.23
CA TYR A 12 5.40 13.69 1.26
C TYR A 12 5.51 12.17 1.24
N VAL A 13 5.22 11.56 0.11
CA VAL A 13 5.09 10.10 0.02
C VAL A 13 6.25 9.49 -0.75
N ILE A 14 6.97 8.59 -0.10
CA ILE A 14 8.00 7.74 -0.70
C ILE A 14 7.40 6.35 -0.86
N GLY A 15 7.25 5.89 -2.09
CA GLY A 15 6.79 4.53 -2.37
C GLY A 15 7.98 3.57 -2.42
N THR A 16 7.77 2.32 -2.04
CA THR A 16 8.76 1.26 -2.20
C THR A 16 8.17 0.07 -2.93
N GLY A 17 8.97 -0.65 -3.69
CA GLY A 17 8.52 -1.82 -4.45
C GLY A 17 9.55 -2.28 -5.46
N ARG A 18 9.12 -2.96 -6.51
CA ARG A 18 9.98 -3.36 -7.62
C ARG A 18 10.02 -2.29 -8.70
N ALA A 19 11.08 -2.24 -9.50
CA ALA A 19 11.24 -1.31 -10.62
C ALA A 19 9.97 -1.16 -11.48
N ALA A 20 9.30 -2.26 -11.77
CA ALA A 20 8.07 -2.30 -12.57
C ALA A 20 6.88 -1.54 -11.94
N ASP A 21 6.90 -1.32 -10.63
CA ASP A 21 5.84 -0.62 -9.89
C ASP A 21 6.09 0.89 -9.80
N ARG A 22 7.30 1.38 -10.14
CA ARG A 22 7.70 2.80 -10.03
C ARG A 22 6.71 3.74 -10.72
N LYS A 23 6.43 3.50 -12.00
CA LYS A 23 5.51 4.36 -12.75
C LYS A 23 4.14 4.44 -12.08
N LYS A 24 3.60 3.30 -11.64
CA LYS A 24 2.31 3.24 -10.96
C LYS A 24 2.32 3.96 -9.62
N ALA A 25 3.38 3.82 -8.83
CA ALA A 25 3.51 4.50 -7.54
C ALA A 25 3.47 6.02 -7.73
N VAL A 26 4.22 6.55 -8.69
CA VAL A 26 4.23 7.98 -9.05
C VAL A 26 2.86 8.43 -9.57
N ASP A 27 2.25 7.68 -10.49
CA ASP A 27 0.90 7.97 -11.03
C ASP A 27 -0.18 7.99 -9.92
N PHE A 28 0.03 7.28 -8.82
CA PHE A 28 -0.82 7.26 -7.64
C PHE A 28 -0.38 8.23 -6.53
N GLY A 29 0.57 9.12 -6.81
CA GLY A 29 0.91 10.24 -5.95
C GLY A 29 2.15 10.07 -5.07
N ALA A 30 2.96 9.04 -5.28
CA ALA A 30 4.29 9.03 -4.68
C ALA A 30 5.15 10.15 -5.28
N HIS A 31 5.89 10.85 -4.43
CA HIS A 31 6.86 11.87 -4.86
C HIS A 31 8.17 11.22 -5.28
N GLU A 32 8.56 10.19 -4.52
CA GLU A 32 9.75 9.39 -4.75
C GLU A 32 9.42 7.91 -4.73
N PHE A 33 10.33 7.11 -5.28
CA PHE A 33 10.20 5.66 -5.28
C PHE A 33 11.56 4.99 -5.14
N VAL A 34 11.67 4.09 -4.17
CA VAL A 34 12.83 3.25 -3.92
C VAL A 34 12.56 1.85 -4.48
N ASP A 35 13.41 1.40 -5.37
CA ASP A 35 13.38 0.04 -5.91
C ASP A 35 14.12 -0.89 -4.95
N LEU A 36 13.38 -1.74 -4.26
CA LEU A 36 13.92 -2.62 -3.21
C LEU A 36 14.90 -3.69 -3.73
N GLU A 37 15.00 -3.88 -5.05
CA GLU A 37 15.92 -4.83 -5.67
C GLU A 37 17.26 -4.16 -6.07
N ASN A 38 17.23 -2.85 -6.38
CA ASN A 38 18.38 -2.16 -6.97
C ASN A 38 18.84 -0.93 -6.18
N ASP A 39 17.97 -0.33 -5.37
CA ASP A 39 18.28 0.86 -4.57
C ASP A 39 18.47 0.48 -3.09
N ALA A 40 19.23 1.27 -2.36
CA ALA A 40 19.26 1.13 -0.90
C ALA A 40 17.98 1.72 -0.30
N LEU A 41 17.28 0.94 0.53
CA LEU A 41 16.08 1.44 1.22
C LEU A 41 16.38 2.66 2.10
N GLU A 42 17.59 2.72 2.60
CA GLU A 42 18.12 3.78 3.44
C GLU A 42 18.25 5.14 2.73
N ASP A 43 18.25 5.14 1.40
CA ASP A 43 18.24 6.37 0.58
C ASP A 43 16.92 7.15 0.74
N ALA A 44 15.86 6.49 1.23
CA ALA A 44 14.61 7.17 1.60
C ALA A 44 14.79 8.19 2.73
N GLY A 45 15.91 8.09 3.48
CA GLY A 45 16.18 8.96 4.60
C GLY A 45 15.25 8.74 5.79
N VAL A 46 15.22 9.71 6.69
CA VAL A 46 14.42 9.64 7.92
C VAL A 46 12.98 10.07 7.64
N VAL A 47 12.01 9.31 8.15
CA VAL A 47 10.58 9.51 7.89
C VAL A 47 9.75 9.60 9.18
N ASP A 48 8.62 10.30 9.10
CA ASP A 48 7.66 10.42 10.22
C ASP A 48 6.85 9.14 10.42
N LEU A 49 6.49 8.49 9.30
CA LEU A 49 5.62 7.33 9.28
C LEU A 49 6.10 6.28 8.27
N VAL A 50 6.18 5.05 8.72
CA VAL A 50 6.27 3.88 7.85
C VAL A 50 4.94 3.13 7.87
N PHE A 51 4.38 2.85 6.70
CA PHE A 51 3.25 1.95 6.53
C PHE A 51 3.73 0.67 5.86
N ASP A 52 3.98 -0.35 6.67
CA ASP A 52 4.60 -1.60 6.24
C ASP A 52 3.56 -2.62 5.77
N LEU A 53 3.68 -3.01 4.51
CA LEU A 53 2.85 -4.02 3.82
C LEU A 53 3.64 -5.27 3.44
N ILE A 54 4.94 -5.33 3.80
CA ILE A 54 5.87 -6.35 3.33
C ILE A 54 6.34 -7.22 4.48
N GLY A 55 6.71 -6.59 5.60
CA GLY A 55 7.26 -7.27 6.77
C GLY A 55 8.70 -7.79 6.58
N GLY A 56 9.08 -8.74 7.40
CA GLY A 56 10.39 -9.38 7.35
C GLY A 56 11.55 -8.40 7.43
N ASP A 57 12.60 -8.62 6.64
CA ASP A 57 13.80 -7.78 6.64
C ASP A 57 13.52 -6.36 6.13
N VAL A 58 12.61 -6.20 5.17
CA VAL A 58 12.21 -4.87 4.68
C VAL A 58 11.55 -4.08 5.80
N GLY A 59 10.63 -4.70 6.56
CA GLY A 59 10.00 -4.07 7.71
C GLY A 59 11.03 -3.66 8.78
N LYS A 60 11.99 -4.53 9.10
CA LYS A 60 13.06 -4.24 10.07
C LYS A 60 13.96 -3.08 9.64
N ARG A 61 14.32 -3.03 8.36
CA ARG A 61 15.11 -1.92 7.80
C ARG A 61 14.30 -0.63 7.80
N SER A 62 13.04 -0.68 7.39
CA SER A 62 12.15 0.48 7.39
C SER A 62 11.92 1.05 8.79
N ALA A 63 11.86 0.20 9.82
CA ALA A 63 11.70 0.65 11.21
C ALA A 63 12.83 1.58 11.68
N ARG A 64 14.05 1.35 11.18
CA ARG A 64 15.23 2.18 11.52
C ARG A 64 15.18 3.57 10.88
N LEU A 65 14.35 3.76 9.85
CA LEU A 65 14.19 5.04 9.19
C LEU A 65 13.16 5.94 9.91
N VAL A 66 12.40 5.38 10.85
CA VAL A 66 11.42 6.14 11.62
C VAL A 66 12.14 7.08 12.59
N ARG A 67 11.87 8.39 12.48
CA ARG A 67 12.46 9.37 13.41
C ARG A 67 12.03 9.17 14.85
N ALA A 68 12.72 9.80 15.77
CA ALA A 68 12.25 9.87 17.16
C ALA A 68 10.85 10.48 17.25
N GLY A 69 9.95 9.78 17.96
CA GLY A 69 8.53 10.13 18.05
C GLY A 69 7.70 9.84 16.79
N GLY A 70 8.30 9.26 15.76
CA GLY A 70 7.58 8.79 14.56
C GLY A 70 6.85 7.46 14.80
N THR A 71 6.23 6.93 13.75
CA THR A 71 5.37 5.74 13.87
C THR A 71 5.65 4.73 12.75
N LEU A 72 5.70 3.45 13.12
CA LEU A 72 5.61 2.34 12.17
C LEU A 72 4.25 1.66 12.35
N VAL A 73 3.49 1.53 11.27
CA VAL A 73 2.24 0.76 11.22
C VAL A 73 2.45 -0.44 10.31
N SER A 74 2.30 -1.66 10.83
CA SER A 74 2.38 -2.89 10.04
C SER A 74 1.03 -3.58 9.97
N ILE A 75 0.68 -4.08 8.78
CA ILE A 75 -0.53 -4.89 8.53
C ILE A 75 -0.18 -6.36 8.22
N VAL A 76 1.09 -6.73 8.32
CA VAL A 76 1.58 -8.06 7.94
C VAL A 76 1.46 -9.08 9.09
N GLY A 77 0.78 -8.71 10.17
CA GLY A 77 0.68 -9.49 11.41
C GLY A 77 1.66 -9.00 12.47
N PRO A 78 1.82 -9.74 13.58
CA PRO A 78 2.75 -9.35 14.62
C PRO A 78 4.15 -9.17 14.04
N SER A 79 4.60 -7.93 13.93
CA SER A 79 5.88 -7.59 13.34
C SER A 79 6.96 -7.57 14.42
N GLU A 80 8.14 -8.13 14.12
CA GLU A 80 9.33 -7.95 14.95
C GLU A 80 10.01 -6.58 14.72
N ALA A 81 9.59 -5.87 13.67
CA ALA A 81 10.12 -4.55 13.37
C ALA A 81 9.65 -3.53 14.40
N ARG A 82 10.60 -2.85 15.04
CA ARG A 82 10.33 -1.80 16.03
C ARG A 82 11.27 -0.62 15.78
N PRO A 83 10.75 0.61 15.73
CA PRO A 83 11.61 1.80 15.73
C PRO A 83 12.35 1.93 17.06
N ASP A 84 13.59 2.41 17.04
CA ASP A 84 14.39 2.58 18.25
C ASP A 84 13.78 3.61 19.23
N HIS A 85 13.16 4.67 18.70
CA HIS A 85 12.62 5.80 19.47
C HIS A 85 11.24 6.24 18.98
N GLY A 86 10.44 5.31 18.45
CA GLY A 86 9.12 5.58 17.87
C GLY A 86 8.05 4.61 18.37
N LEU A 87 6.83 4.82 17.89
CA LEU A 87 5.71 3.93 18.14
C LEU A 87 5.63 2.85 17.06
N ALA A 88 5.42 1.60 17.47
CA ALA A 88 5.08 0.52 16.55
C ALA A 88 3.62 0.08 16.79
N ILE A 89 2.83 0.03 15.73
CA ILE A 89 1.43 -0.37 15.75
C ILE A 89 1.26 -1.59 14.84
N ASP A 90 0.90 -2.71 15.42
CA ASP A 90 0.45 -3.88 14.67
C ASP A 90 -1.05 -3.71 14.41
N PHE A 91 -1.39 -3.36 13.18
CA PHE A 91 -2.75 -2.99 12.82
C PHE A 91 -3.59 -4.23 12.48
N VAL A 92 -4.71 -4.35 13.16
CA VAL A 92 -5.75 -5.34 12.84
C VAL A 92 -6.93 -4.61 12.21
N VAL A 93 -7.36 -5.07 11.04
CA VAL A 93 -8.50 -4.46 10.35
C VAL A 93 -9.81 -4.79 11.06
N GLU A 94 -10.62 -3.77 11.29
CA GLU A 94 -12.00 -3.88 11.73
C GLU A 94 -12.96 -3.36 10.65
N SER A 95 -14.17 -3.91 10.62
CA SER A 95 -15.19 -3.47 9.68
C SER A 95 -15.77 -2.13 10.11
N ASP A 96 -15.54 -1.08 9.32
CA ASP A 96 -16.13 0.24 9.52
C ASP A 96 -16.89 0.68 8.27
N ARG A 97 -18.22 0.68 8.39
CA ARG A 97 -19.11 1.06 7.28
C ARG A 97 -19.00 2.54 6.92
N ALA A 98 -18.78 3.41 7.89
CA ALA A 98 -18.69 4.85 7.63
C ALA A 98 -17.41 5.18 6.85
N GLN A 99 -16.26 4.64 7.27
CA GLN A 99 -15.00 4.78 6.55
C GLN A 99 -15.07 4.17 5.15
N LEU A 100 -15.69 3.00 4.99
CA LEU A 100 -15.86 2.39 3.68
C LEU A 100 -16.73 3.27 2.77
N SER A 101 -17.82 3.84 3.28
CA SER A 101 -18.68 4.74 2.52
C SER A 101 -17.95 6.00 2.06
N GLU A 102 -17.10 6.57 2.92
CA GLU A 102 -16.26 7.72 2.56
C GLU A 102 -15.26 7.38 1.44
N ILE A 103 -14.62 6.22 1.52
CA ILE A 103 -13.70 5.76 0.46
C ILE A 103 -14.45 5.58 -0.86
N VAL A 104 -15.64 4.97 -0.83
CA VAL A 104 -16.49 4.80 -2.02
C VAL A 104 -16.85 6.15 -2.64
N GLU A 105 -17.22 7.14 -1.82
CA GLU A 105 -17.55 8.47 -2.30
C GLU A 105 -16.35 9.16 -2.95
N ARG A 106 -15.18 9.08 -2.34
CA ARG A 106 -13.94 9.61 -2.94
C ARG A 106 -13.61 8.97 -4.29
N VAL A 107 -13.94 7.68 -4.46
CA VAL A 107 -13.77 6.99 -5.76
C VAL A 107 -14.80 7.50 -6.77
N ARG A 108 -16.08 7.66 -6.39
CA ARG A 108 -17.13 8.19 -7.26
C ARG A 108 -16.84 9.60 -7.74
N GLU A 109 -16.29 10.44 -6.88
CA GLU A 109 -15.90 11.82 -7.19
C GLU A 109 -14.57 11.91 -7.96
N GLY A 110 -13.91 10.78 -8.25
CA GLY A 110 -12.63 10.75 -8.94
C GLY A 110 -11.42 11.21 -8.10
N ARG A 111 -11.63 11.46 -6.80
CA ARG A 111 -10.55 11.84 -5.86
C ARG A 111 -9.65 10.66 -5.48
N LEU A 112 -10.17 9.44 -5.57
CA LEU A 112 -9.40 8.20 -5.46
C LEU A 112 -9.59 7.36 -6.70
N ARG A 113 -8.50 6.81 -7.21
CA ARG A 113 -8.50 5.90 -8.35
C ARG A 113 -8.29 4.47 -7.89
N THR A 114 -9.09 3.56 -8.41
CA THR A 114 -8.91 2.12 -8.21
C THR A 114 -8.01 1.55 -9.32
N ASN A 115 -7.21 0.55 -8.95
CA ASN A 115 -6.40 -0.19 -9.92
C ASN A 115 -7.09 -1.51 -10.24
N ILE A 116 -8.06 -1.47 -11.14
CA ILE A 116 -8.76 -2.67 -11.63
C ILE A 116 -8.00 -3.18 -12.85
N GLY A 117 -7.53 -4.42 -12.76
CA GLY A 117 -6.79 -5.08 -13.85
C GLY A 117 -7.69 -5.92 -14.73
N THR A 118 -8.67 -6.62 -14.15
CA THR A 118 -9.55 -7.52 -14.87
C THR A 118 -10.95 -7.47 -14.26
N VAL A 119 -11.95 -7.52 -15.15
CA VAL A 119 -13.35 -7.75 -14.77
C VAL A 119 -13.78 -9.04 -15.45
N SER A 120 -14.21 -10.03 -14.68
CA SER A 120 -14.64 -11.35 -15.17
C SER A 120 -16.13 -11.58 -14.83
N SER A 121 -16.77 -12.45 -15.59
CA SER A 121 -18.11 -12.94 -15.26
C SER A 121 -18.05 -13.90 -14.04
N LEU A 122 -19.21 -14.20 -13.48
CA LEU A 122 -19.30 -15.22 -12.42
C LEU A 122 -18.91 -16.61 -12.97
N ASP A 123 -19.25 -16.91 -14.20
CA ASP A 123 -18.94 -18.21 -14.84
C ASP A 123 -17.42 -18.40 -15.00
N ASP A 124 -16.67 -17.31 -15.20
CA ASP A 124 -15.21 -17.33 -15.33
C ASP A 124 -14.48 -17.10 -13.98
N ALA A 125 -15.19 -17.05 -12.87
CA ALA A 125 -14.62 -16.67 -11.57
C ALA A 125 -13.48 -17.59 -11.14
N VAL A 126 -13.62 -18.91 -11.33
CA VAL A 126 -12.57 -19.88 -10.96
C VAL A 126 -11.26 -19.62 -11.73
N ALA A 127 -11.35 -19.38 -13.04
CA ALA A 127 -10.19 -19.03 -13.86
C ALA A 127 -9.60 -17.67 -13.48
N ALA A 128 -10.44 -16.72 -13.11
CA ALA A 128 -10.02 -15.40 -12.70
C ALA A 128 -9.29 -15.37 -11.34
N PHE A 129 -9.65 -16.28 -10.41
CA PHE A 129 -8.97 -16.45 -9.13
C PHE A 129 -7.67 -17.26 -9.21
N ASN A 130 -7.54 -18.10 -10.23
CA ASN A 130 -6.36 -18.95 -10.45
C ASN A 130 -5.66 -18.54 -11.78
N PRO A 131 -5.17 -17.31 -11.93
CA PRO A 131 -4.54 -16.89 -13.16
C PRO A 131 -3.22 -17.63 -13.36
N THR A 132 -2.98 -18.10 -14.58
CA THR A 132 -1.71 -18.74 -14.99
C THR A 132 -0.55 -17.73 -15.05
N GLU A 133 -0.88 -16.44 -15.17
CA GLU A 133 0.10 -15.35 -15.20
C GLU A 133 -0.24 -14.29 -14.16
N ARG A 134 0.80 -13.65 -13.62
CA ARG A 134 0.62 -12.53 -12.67
C ARG A 134 -0.02 -11.34 -13.37
N ARG A 135 -1.25 -11.02 -12.99
CA ARG A 135 -1.98 -9.85 -13.51
C ARG A 135 -1.76 -8.63 -12.62
N SER A 136 -1.62 -7.47 -13.25
CA SER A 136 -1.54 -6.20 -12.52
C SER A 136 -2.94 -5.69 -12.19
N GLY A 137 -3.14 -5.24 -10.95
CA GLY A 137 -4.41 -4.69 -10.48
C GLY A 137 -5.30 -5.71 -9.79
N LYS A 138 -6.48 -5.25 -9.38
CA LYS A 138 -7.48 -6.08 -8.71
C LYS A 138 -8.35 -6.80 -9.74
N THR A 139 -8.69 -8.05 -9.46
CA THR A 139 -9.70 -8.79 -10.20
C THR A 139 -11.07 -8.52 -9.58
N VAL A 140 -12.03 -8.14 -10.40
CA VAL A 140 -13.43 -7.92 -10.02
C VAL A 140 -14.28 -8.98 -10.69
N ILE A 141 -15.11 -9.66 -9.92
CA ILE A 141 -16.10 -10.60 -10.45
C ILE A 141 -17.45 -9.89 -10.52
N ARG A 142 -18.04 -9.85 -11.72
CA ARG A 142 -19.37 -9.32 -11.93
C ARG A 142 -20.40 -10.41 -11.68
N VAL A 143 -21.18 -10.27 -10.61
CA VAL A 143 -22.18 -11.25 -10.18
C VAL A 143 -23.52 -11.06 -10.94
N ARG A 144 -23.82 -9.85 -11.38
CA ARG A 144 -25.03 -9.50 -12.15
C ARG A 144 -24.67 -8.62 -13.33
N GLN A 145 -25.38 -8.79 -14.41
CA GLN A 145 -25.34 -7.87 -15.58
C GLN A 145 -26.08 -6.59 -15.27
#